data_d59254dbd727eb9bdec63e591d45e3cb
#
_entry.id   d59254dbd727eb9bdec63e591d45e3cb
#
_cell.length_a   1.000
_cell.length_b   1.000
_cell.length_c   1.000
_cell.angle_alpha   90.00
_cell.angle_beta   90.00
_cell.angle_gamma   90.00
#
_symmetry.space_group_name_H-M   'P 1'
#
loop_
_entity.id
_entity.type
_entity.pdbx_description
1 polymer ?
#
loop_
_entity_poly.entity_id
_entity_poly.type
_entity_poly.pdbx_seq_one_letter_code
_entity_poly.pdbx_strand_id
1 'polypeptide(L)' 'MVKEIVDCIVDAEKTAEEMIAAAREEAKNTLFEAQNAADNMREASRADNKQTAKALAVKAEKEADIKAAEVYS' A
#
# COMPACT_ATOMS: atom_id res chain seq x y z
N MET A 1 -7.79 -7.11 -53.32
CA MET A 1 -7.47 -8.33 -52.56
C MET A 1 -6.18 -8.18 -51.75
N VAL A 2 -5.06 -7.84 -52.35
CA VAL A 2 -3.81 -7.62 -51.60
C VAL A 2 -3.93 -6.47 -50.63
N LYS A 3 -4.53 -5.36 -51.01
CA LYS A 3 -4.73 -4.19 -50.19
C LYS A 3 -5.58 -4.50 -48.96
N GLU A 4 -6.62 -5.31 -49.11
CA GLU A 4 -7.50 -5.69 -48.00
C GLU A 4 -6.77 -6.55 -47.00
N ILE A 5 -5.90 -7.45 -47.46
CA ILE A 5 -5.08 -8.27 -46.57
C ILE A 5 -4.09 -7.41 -45.81
N VAL A 6 -3.43 -6.47 -46.46
CA VAL A 6 -2.49 -5.55 -45.84
C VAL A 6 -3.22 -4.66 -44.81
N ASP A 7 -4.39 -4.16 -45.16
CA ASP A 7 -5.18 -3.34 -44.23
C ASP A 7 -5.58 -4.12 -42.98
N CYS A 8 -5.93 -5.41 -43.12
CA CYS A 8 -6.23 -6.28 -41.98
C CYS A 8 -5.02 -6.47 -41.09
N ILE A 9 -3.82 -6.66 -41.69
CA ILE A 9 -2.58 -6.82 -40.92
C ILE A 9 -2.25 -5.53 -40.17
N VAL A 10 -2.39 -4.36 -40.82
CA VAL A 10 -2.11 -3.07 -40.21
C VAL A 10 -3.09 -2.81 -39.05
N ASP A 11 -4.36 -3.13 -39.26
CA ASP A 11 -5.38 -2.97 -38.20
C ASP A 11 -5.11 -3.91 -37.03
N ALA A 12 -4.70 -5.14 -37.30
CA ALA A 12 -4.35 -6.10 -36.25
C ALA A 12 -3.13 -5.65 -35.44
N GLU A 13 -2.11 -5.12 -36.11
CA GLU A 13 -0.93 -4.58 -35.45
C GLU A 13 -1.27 -3.37 -34.56
N LYS A 14 -2.10 -2.47 -35.10
CA LYS A 14 -2.55 -1.29 -34.36
C LYS A 14 -3.33 -1.70 -33.11
N THR A 15 -4.26 -2.64 -33.24
CA THR A 15 -5.03 -3.15 -32.13
C THR A 15 -4.11 -3.80 -31.09
N ALA A 16 -3.13 -4.59 -31.53
CA ALA A 16 -2.18 -5.21 -30.61
C ALA A 16 -1.36 -4.16 -29.86
N GLU A 17 -0.89 -3.12 -30.52
CA GLU A 17 -0.15 -2.02 -29.89
C GLU A 17 -1.00 -1.29 -28.87
N GLU A 18 -2.28 -1.03 -29.18
CA GLU A 18 -3.22 -0.39 -28.27
C GLU A 18 -3.47 -1.27 -27.04
N MET A 19 -3.60 -2.57 -27.22
CA MET A 19 -3.77 -3.53 -26.13
C MET A 19 -2.55 -3.57 -25.20
N ILE A 20 -1.35 -3.56 -25.78
CA ILE A 20 -0.10 -3.54 -25.02
C ILE A 20 0.01 -2.23 -24.23
N ALA A 21 -0.28 -1.10 -24.86
CA ALA A 21 -0.25 0.20 -24.19
C ALA A 21 -1.25 0.27 -23.04
N ALA A 22 -2.46 -0.24 -23.26
CA ALA A 22 -3.49 -0.30 -22.20
C ALA A 22 -3.06 -1.21 -21.05
N ALA A 23 -2.48 -2.36 -21.36
CA ALA A 23 -1.99 -3.30 -20.34
C ALA A 23 -0.85 -2.70 -19.50
N ARG A 24 0.06 -1.97 -20.15
CA ARG A 24 1.16 -1.27 -19.45
C ARG A 24 0.63 -0.18 -18.53
N GLU A 25 -0.35 0.58 -18.98
CA GLU A 25 -0.96 1.63 -18.19
C GLU A 25 -1.69 1.03 -16.98
N GLU A 26 -2.44 -0.03 -17.19
CA GLU A 26 -3.11 -0.74 -16.10
C GLU A 26 -2.12 -1.29 -15.07
N ALA A 27 -1.02 -1.90 -15.54
CA ALA A 27 0.02 -2.42 -14.66
C ALA A 27 0.67 -1.30 -13.84
N LYS A 28 0.94 -0.17 -14.46
CA LYS A 28 1.49 1.01 -13.80
C LYS A 28 0.55 1.54 -12.72
N ASN A 29 -0.74 1.64 -13.05
CA ASN A 29 -1.75 2.09 -12.10
C ASN A 29 -1.89 1.11 -10.93
N THR A 30 -1.87 -0.19 -11.20
CA THR A 30 -1.93 -1.23 -10.16
C THR A 30 -0.74 -1.13 -9.21
N LEU A 31 0.46 -0.91 -9.74
CA LEU A 31 1.67 -0.73 -8.94
C LEU A 31 1.57 0.51 -8.07
N PHE A 32 1.11 1.60 -8.64
CA PHE A 32 0.94 2.87 -7.92
C PHE A 32 -0.06 2.73 -6.78
N GLU A 33 -1.20 2.09 -7.04
CA GLU A 33 -2.21 1.82 -6.01
C GLU A 33 -1.67 0.92 -4.90
N ALA A 34 -0.91 -0.11 -5.27
CA ALA A 34 -0.29 -1.01 -4.31
C ALA A 34 0.73 -0.29 -3.42
N GLN A 35 1.54 0.59 -3.99
CA GLN A 35 2.50 1.40 -3.24
C GLN A 35 1.79 2.35 -2.27
N ASN A 36 0.71 3.00 -2.73
CA ASN A 36 -0.07 3.89 -1.87
C ASN A 36 -0.73 3.12 -0.73
N ALA A 37 -1.28 1.95 -1.01
CA ALA A 37 -1.87 1.09 0.01
C ALA A 37 -0.81 0.66 1.04
N ALA A 38 0.38 0.28 0.60
CA ALA A 38 1.48 -0.10 1.48
C ALA A 38 1.92 1.08 2.36
N ASP A 39 2.04 2.27 1.79
CA ASP A 39 2.41 3.47 2.54
C ASP A 39 1.36 3.82 3.59
N ASN A 40 0.08 3.74 3.23
CA ASN A 40 -1.02 3.98 4.17
C ASN A 40 -1.02 2.96 5.31
N MET A 41 -0.74 1.70 5.02
CA MET A 41 -0.64 0.65 6.04
C MET A 41 0.53 0.89 6.98
N ARG A 42 1.67 1.32 6.45
CA ARG A 42 2.85 1.66 7.27
C ARG A 42 2.56 2.83 8.19
N GLU A 43 1.90 3.85 7.68
CA GLU A 43 1.55 5.03 8.47
C GLU A 43 0.55 4.70 9.56
N ALA A 44 -0.48 3.92 9.24
CA ALA A 44 -1.47 3.45 10.21
C ALA A 44 -0.81 2.60 11.29
N SER A 45 0.08 1.69 10.90
CA SER A 45 0.83 0.83 11.83
C SER A 45 1.74 1.66 12.74
N ARG A 46 2.41 2.67 12.20
CA ARG A 46 3.28 3.56 12.98
C ARG A 46 2.48 4.34 14.01
N ALA A 47 1.32 4.88 13.63
CA ALA A 47 0.45 5.61 14.55
C ALA A 47 -0.08 4.69 15.65
N ASP A 48 -0.50 3.49 15.29
CA ASP A 48 -0.99 2.48 16.23
C ASP A 48 0.11 2.05 17.20
N ASN A 49 1.32 1.79 16.70
CA ASN A 49 2.46 1.41 17.53
C ASN A 49 2.83 2.53 18.51
N LYS A 50 2.77 3.78 18.07
CA LYS A 50 3.05 4.94 18.92
C LYS A 50 2.03 5.03 20.05
N GLN A 51 0.76 4.82 19.73
CA GLN A 51 -0.32 4.85 20.72
C GLN A 51 -0.17 3.70 21.71
N THR A 52 0.15 2.50 21.24
CA THR A 52 0.38 1.32 22.06
C THR A 52 1.58 1.55 23.01
N ALA A 53 2.67 2.11 22.49
CA ALA A 53 3.85 2.42 23.30
C ALA A 53 3.52 3.42 24.42
N LYS A 54 2.72 4.45 24.13
CA LYS A 54 2.26 5.42 25.13
C LYS A 54 1.40 4.75 26.19
N ALA A 55 0.48 3.90 25.79
CA ALA A 55 -0.39 3.17 26.71
C ALA A 55 0.41 2.26 27.65
N LEU A 56 1.40 1.55 27.10
CA LEU A 56 2.29 0.69 27.87
C LEU A 56 3.14 1.51 28.86
N ALA A 57 3.66 2.65 28.45
CA ALA A 57 4.43 3.54 29.33
C ALA A 57 3.59 4.03 30.50
N VAL A 58 2.35 4.45 30.24
CA VAL A 58 1.43 4.89 31.30
C VAL A 58 1.13 3.73 32.27
N LYS A 59 0.88 2.55 31.74
CA LYS A 59 0.61 1.36 32.55
C LYS A 59 1.80 1.01 33.44
N ALA A 60 3.02 1.02 32.87
CA ALA A 60 4.23 0.74 33.62
C ALA A 60 4.48 1.75 34.73
N GLU A 61 4.21 3.05 34.47
CA GLU A 61 4.33 4.10 35.47
C GLU A 61 3.34 3.91 36.62
N LYS A 62 2.10 3.58 36.32
CA LYS A 62 1.09 3.28 37.34
C LYS A 62 1.46 2.07 38.19
N GLU A 63 1.97 1.01 37.58
CA GLU A 63 2.40 -0.18 38.30
C GLU A 63 3.58 0.13 39.22
N ALA A 64 4.53 0.95 38.75
CA ALA A 64 5.66 1.38 39.57
C ALA A 64 5.20 2.23 40.76
N ASP A 65 4.25 3.13 40.56
CA ASP A 65 3.68 3.99 41.63
C ASP A 65 2.95 3.15 42.67
N ILE A 66 2.19 2.14 42.24
CA ILE A 66 1.48 1.24 43.14
C ILE A 66 2.50 0.45 43.99
N LYS A 67 3.55 -0.11 43.36
CA LYS A 67 4.59 -0.84 44.07
C LYS A 67 5.35 0.04 45.05
N ALA A 68 5.66 1.26 44.67
CA ALA A 68 6.31 2.22 45.57
C ALA A 68 5.43 2.52 46.80
N ALA A 69 4.13 2.73 46.57
CA ALA A 69 3.19 2.96 47.66
C ALA A 69 3.10 1.74 48.60
N GLU A 70 3.12 0.54 48.10
CA GLU A 70 3.11 -0.69 48.91
C GLU A 70 4.38 -0.84 49.76
N VAL A 71 5.52 -0.45 49.22
CA VAL A 71 6.81 -0.51 49.97
C VAL A 71 6.84 0.48 51.10
N TYR A 72 6.27 1.66 50.92
CA TYR A 72 6.33 2.74 51.92
C TYR A 72 5.11 2.80 52.86
N SER A 73 4.14 1.95 52.60
CA SER A 73 3.00 1.85 53.50
C SER A 73 3.21 0.76 54.53
#